data_0d350bfa5f2c26fdbb5e3096e76c2229
#
_entry.id   0d350bfa5f2c26fdbb5e3096e76c2229
#
_cell.length_a   1.000
_cell.length_b   1.000
_cell.length_c   1.000
_cell.angle_alpha   90.00
_cell.angle_beta   90.00
_cell.angle_gamma   90.00
#
_symmetry.space_group_name_H-M   'P 1'
#
loop_
_entity.id
_entity.type
_entity.pdbx_description
1 polymer ?
#
loop_
_entity_poly.entity_id
_entity_poly.type
_entity_poly.pdbx_seq_one_letter_code
_entity_poly.pdbx_strand_id
1 'polypeptide(L)' 'MTATTTIRIDHATLPDPLNTKSPDAAARMIEAALREEGIAAEASDLFSHLKIELPTAQLAAASSVLASLQLI' A
#
# COMPACT_ATOMS: atom_id res chain seq x y z
N MET A 1 5.77 -16.30 -16.10
CA MET A 1 5.76 -14.84 -15.96
C MET A 1 4.73 -14.45 -14.92
N THR A 2 5.11 -13.66 -13.95
CA THR A 2 4.20 -13.30 -12.85
C THR A 2 3.51 -11.97 -13.17
N ALA A 3 2.18 -11.95 -13.15
CA ALA A 3 1.44 -10.72 -13.33
C ALA A 3 1.58 -9.85 -12.10
N THR A 4 1.69 -8.55 -12.31
CA THR A 4 1.81 -7.56 -11.25
C THR A 4 0.64 -6.60 -11.30
N THR A 5 0.08 -6.29 -10.14
CA THR A 5 -1.00 -5.32 -10.00
C THR A 5 -0.47 -4.08 -9.29
N THR A 6 -0.88 -2.92 -9.77
CA THR A 6 -0.53 -1.64 -9.17
C THR A 6 -1.77 -1.02 -8.54
N ILE A 7 -1.65 -0.62 -7.27
CA ILE A 7 -2.70 0.07 -6.53
C ILE A 7 -2.23 1.50 -6.28
N ARG A 8 -3.10 2.47 -6.52
CA ARG A 8 -2.83 3.89 -6.26
C ARG A 8 -3.72 4.37 -5.13
N ILE A 9 -3.12 5.06 -4.18
CA ILE A 9 -3.84 5.63 -3.04
C ILE A 9 -3.48 7.11 -2.97
N ASP A 10 -4.47 7.98 -3.15
CA ASP A 10 -4.23 9.42 -3.07
C ASP A 10 -3.83 9.81 -1.65
N HIS A 11 -2.87 10.75 -1.53
CA HIS A 11 -2.46 11.24 -0.23
C HIS A 11 -3.63 11.83 0.56
N ALA A 12 -4.57 12.45 -0.13
CA ALA A 12 -5.74 13.07 0.50
C ALA A 12 -6.70 12.06 1.14
N THR A 13 -6.63 10.79 0.75
CA THR A 13 -7.50 9.74 1.29
C THR A 13 -6.86 8.95 2.41
N LEU A 14 -5.62 9.25 2.79
CA LEU A 14 -4.93 8.56 3.88
C LEU A 14 -5.60 8.87 5.21
N PRO A 15 -5.72 7.86 6.11
CA PRO A 15 -6.22 8.11 7.47
C PRO A 15 -5.30 9.09 8.22
N ASP A 16 -5.86 9.82 9.18
CA ASP A 16 -5.12 10.82 9.94
C ASP A 16 -3.77 10.34 10.49
N PRO A 17 -3.68 9.14 11.10
CA PRO A 17 -2.39 8.68 11.61
C PRO A 17 -1.30 8.56 10.55
N LEU A 18 -1.68 8.23 9.30
CA LEU A 18 -0.74 8.15 8.19
C LEU A 18 -0.53 9.49 7.51
N ASN A 19 -1.58 10.31 7.47
CA ASN A 19 -1.54 11.59 6.78
C ASN A 19 -0.71 12.64 7.53
N THR A 20 -0.54 12.49 8.84
CA THR A 20 0.30 13.39 9.64
C THR A 20 1.79 13.09 9.51
N LYS A 21 2.14 11.95 8.90
CA LYS A 21 3.51 11.56 8.66
C LYS A 21 3.93 11.96 7.25
N SER A 22 5.24 11.94 6.98
CA SER A 22 5.70 12.16 5.62
C SER A 22 5.16 11.04 4.72
N PRO A 23 4.90 11.33 3.43
CA PRO A 23 4.43 10.28 2.50
C PRO A 23 5.36 9.07 2.43
N ASP A 24 6.67 9.31 2.56
CA ASP A 24 7.66 8.24 2.57
C ASP A 24 7.46 7.30 3.77
N ALA A 25 7.18 7.85 4.95
CA ALA A 25 6.91 7.04 6.14
C ALA A 25 5.63 6.23 5.98
N ALA A 26 4.59 6.81 5.37
CA ALA A 26 3.34 6.11 5.10
C ALA A 26 3.57 4.93 4.15
N ALA A 27 4.34 5.15 3.08
CA ALA A 27 4.66 4.08 2.14
C ALA A 27 5.39 2.93 2.83
N ARG A 28 6.36 3.23 3.69
CA ARG A 28 7.10 2.21 4.43
C ARG A 28 6.22 1.43 5.39
N MET A 29 5.28 2.09 6.06
CA MET A 29 4.36 1.43 6.97
C MET A 29 3.44 0.46 6.23
N ILE A 30 2.91 0.88 5.10
CA ILE A 30 2.05 0.05 4.27
C ILE A 30 2.83 -1.16 3.75
N GLU A 31 4.02 -0.94 3.24
CA GLU A 31 4.87 -2.02 2.75
C GLU A 31 5.18 -3.03 3.85
N ALA A 32 5.54 -2.56 5.03
CA ALA A 32 5.84 -3.43 6.17
C ALA A 32 4.62 -4.25 6.57
N ALA A 33 3.44 -3.64 6.63
CA ALA A 33 2.22 -4.33 6.98
C ALA A 33 1.89 -5.43 5.97
N LEU A 34 2.06 -5.16 4.69
CA LEU A 34 1.81 -6.15 3.64
C LEU A 34 2.83 -7.29 3.70
N ARG A 35 4.08 -6.98 3.93
CA ARG A 35 5.14 -8.01 4.01
C ARG A 35 4.98 -8.89 5.23
N GLU A 36 4.47 -8.37 6.35
CA GLU A 36 4.17 -9.18 7.53
C GLU A 36 3.13 -10.25 7.24
N GLU A 37 2.24 -10.00 6.28
CA GLU A 37 1.24 -10.98 5.85
C GLU A 37 1.75 -11.89 4.74
N GLY A 38 3.04 -11.85 4.42
CA GLY A 38 3.64 -12.69 3.40
C GLY A 38 3.41 -12.20 1.98
N ILE A 39 3.01 -10.94 1.82
CA ILE A 39 2.75 -10.35 0.50
C ILE A 39 4.01 -9.69 0.00
N ALA A 40 4.44 -10.03 -1.21
CA ALA A 40 5.63 -9.46 -1.83
C ALA A 40 5.30 -8.09 -2.45
N ALA A 41 4.94 -7.12 -1.59
CA ALA A 41 4.54 -5.79 -2.04
C ALA A 41 5.70 -4.81 -1.97
N GLU A 42 5.69 -3.86 -2.90
CA GLU A 42 6.60 -2.72 -2.91
C GLU A 42 5.76 -1.45 -2.94
N ALA A 43 6.00 -0.55 -1.99
CA ALA A 43 5.29 0.71 -1.92
C ALA A 43 6.25 1.85 -2.21
N SER A 44 5.79 2.80 -3.01
CA SER A 44 6.57 3.97 -3.41
C SER A 44 5.76 5.23 -3.16
N ASP A 45 6.43 6.27 -2.69
CA ASP A 45 5.83 7.59 -2.56
C ASP A 45 6.02 8.36 -3.86
N LEU A 46 4.91 8.72 -4.49
CA LEU A 46 4.90 9.55 -5.68
C LEU A 46 4.32 10.91 -5.33
N PHE A 47 4.45 11.86 -6.23
CA PHE A 47 4.10 13.25 -5.97
C PHE A 47 2.67 13.45 -5.45
N SER A 48 1.69 12.79 -6.05
CA SER A 48 0.28 12.98 -5.70
C SER A 48 -0.36 11.77 -5.03
N HIS A 49 0.32 10.63 -5.01
CA HIS A 49 -0.28 9.39 -4.50
C HIS A 49 0.81 8.41 -4.08
N LEU A 50 0.38 7.38 -3.36
CA LEU A 50 1.22 6.22 -3.06
C LEU A 50 0.96 5.15 -4.11
N LYS A 51 2.01 4.52 -4.59
CA LYS A 51 1.91 3.42 -5.56
C LYS A 51 2.35 2.14 -4.86
N ILE A 52 1.49 1.12 -4.93
CA ILE A 52 1.77 -0.18 -4.35
C ILE A 52 1.78 -1.20 -5.48
N GLU A 53 2.88 -1.91 -5.65
CA GLU A 53 3.00 -2.97 -6.63
C GLU A 53 3.10 -4.31 -5.93
N LEU A 54 2.34 -5.29 -6.39
CA LEU A 54 2.32 -6.63 -5.80
C LEU A 54 1.94 -7.67 -6.85
N PRO A 55 2.28 -8.94 -6.62
CA PRO A 55 1.82 -10.00 -7.52
C PRO A 55 0.30 -10.08 -7.53
N THR A 56 -0.29 -10.16 -8.70
CA THR A 56 -1.75 -10.22 -8.85
C THR A 56 -2.36 -11.39 -8.07
N ALA A 57 -1.64 -12.50 -7.95
CA ALA A 57 -2.10 -13.66 -7.18
C ALA A 57 -2.30 -13.33 -5.70
N GLN A 58 -1.68 -12.29 -5.18
CA GLN A 58 -1.79 -11.87 -3.78
C GLN A 58 -2.73 -10.68 -3.58
N LEU A 59 -3.41 -10.26 -4.65
CA LEU A 59 -4.25 -9.06 -4.61
C LEU A 59 -5.38 -9.17 -3.58
N ALA A 60 -6.02 -10.33 -3.46
CA ALA A 60 -7.12 -10.51 -2.50
C ALA A 60 -6.61 -10.35 -1.06
N ALA A 61 -5.46 -10.95 -0.73
CA ALA A 61 -4.87 -10.82 0.59
C ALA A 61 -4.44 -9.37 0.85
N ALA A 62 -3.84 -8.71 -0.14
CA ALA A 62 -3.44 -7.32 -0.03
C ALA A 62 -4.63 -6.41 0.18
N SER A 63 -5.73 -6.63 -0.54
CA SER A 63 -6.94 -5.84 -0.38
C SER A 63 -7.49 -5.93 1.03
N SER A 64 -7.45 -7.12 1.63
CA SER A 64 -7.89 -7.33 3.01
C SER A 64 -7.03 -6.50 3.99
N VAL A 65 -5.72 -6.49 3.83
CA VAL A 65 -4.83 -5.71 4.67
C VAL A 65 -5.10 -4.22 4.49
N LEU A 66 -5.21 -3.76 3.25
CA LEU A 66 -5.45 -2.34 2.97
C LEU A 66 -6.80 -1.88 3.51
N ALA A 67 -7.81 -2.74 3.46
CA ALA A 67 -9.12 -2.44 4.03
C ALA A 67 -9.05 -2.32 5.55
N SER A 68 -8.28 -3.20 6.21
CA SER A 68 -8.12 -3.13 7.66
C SER A 68 -7.36 -1.87 8.10
N LEU A 69 -6.51 -1.34 7.23
CA LEU A 69 -5.81 -0.08 7.46
C LEU A 69 -6.64 1.15 7.04
N GLN A 70 -7.85 0.92 6.55
CA GLN A 70 -8.76 1.98 6.08
C GLN A 70 -8.20 2.77 4.89
N LEU A 71 -7.43 2.11 4.05
CA LEU A 71 -6.85 2.73 2.85
C LEU A 71 -7.75 2.56 1.62
N ILE A 72 -8.60 1.56 1.68
CA ILE A 72 -9.58 1.31 0.63
C ILE A 72 -10.93 0.97 1.23
#